data_c0e892611dabd0886c9ef3d87a0b1696
#
_entry.id   c0e892611dabd0886c9ef3d87a0b1696
#
_cell.length_a   1.000
_cell.length_b   1.000
_cell.length_c   1.000
_cell.angle_alpha   90.00
_cell.angle_beta   90.00
_cell.angle_gamma   90.00
#
_symmetry.space_group_name_H-M   'P 1'
#
loop_
_entity.id
_entity.type
_entity.pdbx_description
1 polymer ?
#
loop_
_entity_poly.entity_id
_entity_poly.type
_entity_poly.pdbx_seq_one_letter_code
_entity_poly.pdbx_strand_id
1 'polypeptide(L)'
;MRAWILFGFLVSGFSMLGQDSAPQDTLLPIVPYSSDGAARQWLNGSDKSSLPKFTAAPVIIQPVIIYFEKSGADLSTSAKQQLNDIVEKLARNAKTAVLITGYADRNGSSEKNWKESEKRAKAVREFLVASGIDSNRCVAKFAGDVASIGKNPGDRKVVVEFIARP
;
A
#
# COMPACT_ATOMS: atom_id res chain seq x y z
N MET A 1 53.73 16.27 -45.10
CA MET A 1 54.54 17.23 -44.29
C MET A 1 53.94 17.34 -42.90
N ARG A 2 54.74 17.01 -41.91
CA ARG A 2 54.78 17.56 -40.53
C ARG A 2 53.48 17.50 -39.73
N ALA A 3 53.42 17.17 -38.46
CA ALA A 3 54.45 16.76 -37.48
C ALA A 3 53.72 16.20 -36.26
N TRP A 4 54.37 15.29 -35.63
CA TRP A 4 54.12 14.73 -34.30
C TRP A 4 54.09 15.80 -33.21
N ILE A 5 53.22 15.71 -32.22
CA ILE A 5 53.58 16.01 -30.84
C ILE A 5 52.85 15.04 -29.92
N LEU A 6 53.67 14.15 -29.34
CA LEU A 6 53.39 13.37 -28.13
C LEU A 6 53.37 14.34 -26.93
N PHE A 7 52.34 14.24 -26.09
CA PHE A 7 52.45 14.70 -24.72
C PHE A 7 51.94 13.59 -23.80
N GLY A 8 52.90 12.88 -23.29
CA GLY A 8 52.68 12.00 -22.17
C GLY A 8 52.44 12.83 -20.90
N PHE A 9 51.43 12.51 -20.19
CA PHE A 9 51.33 12.90 -18.77
C PHE A 9 51.08 11.64 -17.93
N LEU A 10 52.15 11.28 -17.30
CA LEU A 10 52.18 10.34 -16.19
C LEU A 10 51.59 11.06 -14.97
N VAL A 11 50.48 10.62 -14.45
CA VAL A 11 50.04 10.98 -13.12
C VAL A 11 49.66 9.73 -12.36
N SER A 12 50.56 9.50 -11.45
CA SER A 12 50.52 8.63 -10.30
C SER A 12 49.16 8.56 -9.59
N GLY A 13 48.86 7.36 -9.16
CA GLY A 13 48.13 6.89 -7.99
C GLY A 13 47.20 7.89 -7.29
N PHE A 14 45.90 7.60 -7.38
CA PHE A 14 44.97 8.00 -6.36
C PHE A 14 44.17 6.76 -5.94
N SER A 15 44.62 6.14 -4.86
CA SER A 15 43.82 5.21 -4.07
C SER A 15 42.65 5.98 -3.52
N MET A 16 41.47 5.81 -4.04
CA MET A 16 40.24 6.16 -3.39
C MET A 16 39.62 4.92 -2.76
N LEU A 17 39.96 4.74 -1.51
CA LEU A 17 39.10 4.09 -0.54
C LEU A 17 37.87 4.98 -0.35
N GLY A 18 36.70 4.42 -0.51
CA GLY A 18 35.46 5.11 -0.24
C GLY A 18 34.34 4.52 -1.06
N GLN A 19 34.03 3.24 -0.87
CA GLN A 19 32.70 2.75 -1.20
C GLN A 19 31.77 3.30 -0.12
N ASP A 20 31.23 4.49 -0.35
CA ASP A 20 30.00 4.92 0.29
C ASP A 20 28.89 4.03 -0.24
N SER A 21 28.66 2.92 0.45
CA SER A 21 27.41 2.18 0.37
C SER A 21 26.31 3.16 0.79
N ALA A 22 25.51 3.58 -0.18
CA ALA A 22 24.26 4.27 0.06
C ALA A 22 23.48 3.54 1.17
N PRO A 23 22.87 4.26 2.10
CA PRO A 23 22.06 3.63 3.13
C PRO A 23 20.97 2.82 2.42
N GLN A 24 21.00 1.50 2.63
CA GLN A 24 19.91 0.64 2.21
C GLN A 24 18.69 1.14 2.96
N ASP A 25 17.71 1.63 2.20
CA ASP A 25 16.39 1.99 2.70
C ASP A 25 15.86 0.79 3.49
N THR A 26 16.06 0.84 4.78
CA THR A 26 15.47 -0.09 5.71
C THR A 26 14.00 0.29 5.79
N LEU A 27 13.20 -0.28 4.90
CA LEU A 27 11.76 -0.20 4.99
C LEU A 27 11.37 -0.70 6.38
N LEU A 28 11.05 0.23 7.25
CA LEU A 28 10.53 -0.08 8.58
C LEU A 28 9.27 -0.95 8.39
N PRO A 29 9.13 -2.05 9.12
CA PRO A 29 7.92 -2.86 9.03
C PRO A 29 6.72 -1.98 9.39
N ILE A 30 5.70 -1.97 8.53
CA ILE A 30 4.42 -1.31 8.79
C ILE A 30 3.79 -2.07 9.95
N VAL A 31 3.94 -1.54 11.16
CA VAL A 31 3.25 -2.07 12.34
C VAL A 31 1.78 -1.74 12.20
N PRO A 32 0.88 -2.71 12.28
CA PRO A 32 -0.55 -2.41 12.27
C PRO A 32 -0.86 -1.53 13.48
N TYR A 33 -1.50 -0.38 13.22
CA TYR A 33 -2.00 0.50 14.26
C TYR A 33 -3.12 -0.24 15.01
N SER A 34 -2.81 -0.70 16.21
CA SER A 34 -3.78 -1.18 17.17
C SER A 34 -4.04 -0.08 18.21
N SER A 35 -5.29 0.30 18.39
CA SER A 35 -5.70 1.34 19.34
C SER A 35 -5.55 0.95 20.81
N ASP A 36 -5.15 -0.27 21.10
CA ASP A 36 -5.15 -0.92 22.41
C ASP A 36 -3.77 -1.02 23.08
N GLY A 37 -2.86 -0.15 22.75
CA GLY A 37 -1.60 -0.01 23.52
C GLY A 37 -0.61 -1.19 23.41
N ALA A 38 -0.97 -2.28 22.75
CA ALA A 38 -0.13 -3.47 22.59
C ALA A 38 1.18 -3.19 21.81
N ALA A 39 1.19 -2.16 20.96
CA ALA A 39 2.37 -1.80 20.17
C ALA A 39 3.58 -1.35 21.02
N ARG A 40 3.37 -0.93 22.27
CA ARG A 40 4.48 -0.48 23.15
C ARG A 40 5.24 -1.64 23.80
N GLN A 41 4.66 -2.83 23.84
CA GLN A 41 5.29 -4.00 24.49
C GLN A 41 6.37 -4.63 23.62
N TRP A 42 6.30 -4.45 22.28
CA TRP A 42 7.27 -5.01 21.34
C TRP A 42 8.61 -4.28 21.30
N LEU A 43 8.64 -3.02 21.74
CA LEU A 43 9.86 -2.18 21.70
C LEU A 43 10.82 -2.43 22.87
N ASN A 44 10.37 -3.08 23.95
CA ASN A 44 11.15 -3.27 25.17
C ASN A 44 11.59 -4.72 25.41
N GLY A 45 11.22 -5.65 24.53
CA GLY A 45 11.63 -7.06 24.63
C GLY A 45 12.97 -7.30 23.96
N SER A 46 13.98 -7.65 24.72
CA SER A 46 15.33 -8.02 24.23
C SER A 46 15.37 -9.39 23.53
N ASP A 47 14.25 -10.02 23.30
CA ASP A 47 14.16 -11.33 22.64
C ASP A 47 13.91 -11.19 21.13
N LYS A 48 15.00 -11.09 20.38
CA LYS A 48 14.98 -11.09 18.92
C LYS A 48 14.67 -12.48 18.31
N SER A 49 14.49 -13.52 19.14
CA SER A 49 14.26 -14.90 18.68
C SER A 49 12.78 -15.15 18.32
N SER A 50 11.87 -14.30 18.77
CA SER A 50 10.42 -14.43 18.56
C SER A 50 9.87 -13.66 17.36
N LEU A 51 10.72 -12.97 16.59
CA LEU A 51 10.27 -12.35 15.34
C LEU A 51 9.86 -13.45 14.37
N PRO A 52 8.65 -13.40 13.80
CA PRO A 52 8.24 -14.36 12.79
C PRO A 52 9.25 -14.32 11.64
N LYS A 53 9.90 -15.46 11.36
CA LYS A 53 10.77 -15.61 10.19
C LYS A 53 9.91 -15.52 8.94
N PHE A 54 9.82 -14.34 8.35
CA PHE A 54 9.22 -14.18 7.02
C PHE A 54 10.17 -14.82 6.00
N THR A 55 9.97 -16.11 5.73
CA THR A 55 10.78 -16.90 4.79
C THR A 55 10.30 -16.78 3.33
N ALA A 56 9.28 -15.97 3.05
CA ALA A 56 8.87 -15.65 1.69
C ALA A 56 9.01 -14.14 1.49
N ALA A 57 9.74 -13.74 0.46
CA ALA A 57 9.74 -12.34 0.02
C ALA A 57 8.29 -11.88 -0.18
N PRO A 58 7.87 -10.73 0.37
CA PRO A 58 6.53 -10.25 0.14
C PRO A 58 6.33 -10.09 -1.36
N VAL A 59 5.36 -10.78 -1.91
CA VAL A 59 4.90 -10.48 -3.27
C VAL A 59 4.25 -9.10 -3.16
N ILE A 60 4.99 -8.07 -3.56
CA ILE A 60 4.50 -6.69 -3.60
C ILE A 60 3.50 -6.64 -4.77
N ILE A 61 2.25 -6.96 -4.46
CA ILE A 61 1.16 -6.73 -5.40
C ILE A 61 0.79 -5.26 -5.24
N GLN A 62 0.94 -4.50 -6.32
CA GLN A 62 0.58 -3.08 -6.35
C GLN A 62 -0.85 -2.89 -5.86
N PRO A 63 -1.13 -1.90 -5.00
CA PRO A 63 -2.48 -1.61 -4.55
C PRO A 63 -3.34 -1.18 -5.75
N VAL A 64 -4.60 -1.59 -5.75
CA VAL A 64 -5.58 -1.18 -6.76
C VAL A 64 -6.40 -0.03 -6.20
N ILE A 65 -6.55 1.04 -6.97
CA ILE A 65 -7.29 2.24 -6.56
C ILE A 65 -8.58 2.31 -7.37
N ILE A 66 -9.70 2.30 -6.67
CA ILE A 66 -11.04 2.44 -7.23
C ILE A 66 -11.54 3.86 -6.92
N TYR A 67 -11.85 4.63 -7.95
CA TYR A 67 -12.38 6.00 -7.81
C TYR A 67 -13.90 6.00 -7.82
N PHE A 68 -14.48 6.99 -7.11
CA PHE A 68 -15.92 7.17 -6.97
C PHE A 68 -16.37 8.57 -7.37
N GLU A 69 -17.60 8.65 -7.88
CA GLU A 69 -18.26 9.91 -8.15
C GLU A 69 -18.63 10.66 -6.85
N LYS A 70 -18.99 11.92 -6.99
CA LYS A 70 -19.35 12.77 -5.87
C LYS A 70 -20.56 12.19 -5.12
N SER A 71 -20.43 12.10 -3.81
CA SER A 71 -21.51 11.67 -2.88
C SER A 71 -22.09 10.28 -3.16
N GLY A 72 -21.41 9.45 -3.96
CA GLY A 72 -21.84 8.10 -4.32
C GLY A 72 -20.90 7.01 -3.81
N ALA A 73 -21.44 5.81 -3.73
CA ALA A 73 -20.69 4.56 -3.53
C ALA A 73 -20.97 3.55 -4.66
N ASP A 74 -21.54 4.02 -5.76
CA ASP A 74 -21.84 3.18 -6.92
C ASP A 74 -20.56 2.83 -7.67
N LEU A 75 -20.41 1.56 -7.99
CA LEU A 75 -19.28 1.04 -8.76
C LEU A 75 -19.50 1.26 -10.25
N SER A 76 -18.64 2.05 -10.87
CA SER A 76 -18.63 2.23 -12.33
C SER A 76 -18.28 0.92 -13.05
N THR A 77 -18.54 0.86 -14.36
CA THR A 77 -18.17 -0.31 -15.17
C THR A 77 -16.66 -0.59 -15.10
N SER A 78 -15.83 0.44 -15.19
CA SER A 78 -14.38 0.29 -15.07
C SER A 78 -13.95 -0.18 -13.67
N ALA A 79 -14.60 0.30 -12.60
CA ALA A 79 -14.37 -0.18 -11.24
C ALA A 79 -14.70 -1.66 -11.10
N LYS A 80 -15.83 -2.11 -11.66
CA LYS A 80 -16.22 -3.53 -11.66
C LYS A 80 -15.24 -4.41 -12.43
N GLN A 81 -14.69 -3.93 -13.55
CA GLN A 81 -13.64 -4.64 -14.27
C GLN A 81 -12.38 -4.82 -13.42
N GLN A 82 -11.88 -3.74 -12.80
CA GLN A 82 -10.72 -3.82 -11.89
C GLN A 82 -10.98 -4.75 -10.71
N LEU A 83 -12.20 -4.76 -10.16
CA LEU A 83 -12.58 -5.65 -9.08
C LEU A 83 -12.64 -7.12 -9.51
N ASN A 84 -13.06 -7.40 -10.75
CA ASN A 84 -13.01 -8.76 -11.30
C ASN A 84 -11.57 -9.28 -11.41
N ASP A 85 -10.60 -8.44 -11.79
CA ASP A 85 -9.18 -8.80 -11.80
C ASP A 85 -8.67 -9.13 -10.38
N ILE A 86 -9.18 -8.43 -9.36
CA ILE A 86 -8.90 -8.74 -7.96
C ILE A 86 -9.50 -10.09 -7.57
N VAL A 87 -10.75 -10.35 -7.96
CA VAL A 87 -11.43 -11.64 -7.71
C VAL A 87 -10.61 -12.80 -8.28
N GLU A 88 -10.14 -12.69 -9.53
CA GLU A 88 -9.32 -13.73 -10.14
C GLU A 88 -8.01 -13.96 -9.39
N LYS A 89 -7.32 -12.90 -8.97
CA LYS A 89 -6.09 -13.00 -8.17
C LYS A 89 -6.33 -13.68 -6.83
N LEU A 90 -7.43 -13.35 -6.16
CA LEU A 90 -7.82 -13.96 -4.89
C LEU A 90 -8.26 -15.41 -5.05
N ALA A 91 -8.94 -15.77 -6.14
CA ALA A 91 -9.35 -17.14 -6.43
C ALA A 91 -8.14 -18.06 -6.65
N ARG A 92 -7.09 -17.56 -7.32
CA ARG A 92 -5.84 -18.30 -7.55
C ARG A 92 -4.98 -18.46 -6.28
N ASN A 93 -5.21 -17.65 -5.25
CA ASN A 93 -4.40 -17.59 -4.02
C ASN A 93 -5.24 -17.64 -2.77
N ALA A 94 -5.51 -18.84 -2.25
CA ALA A 94 -6.34 -19.02 -1.04
C ALA A 94 -5.74 -18.36 0.21
N LYS A 95 -4.42 -18.21 0.28
CA LYS A 95 -3.70 -17.57 1.40
C LYS A 95 -3.61 -16.06 1.31
N THR A 96 -4.22 -15.43 0.31
CA THR A 96 -4.22 -13.98 0.16
C THR A 96 -5.57 -13.42 0.61
N ALA A 97 -5.53 -12.33 1.36
CA ALA A 97 -6.68 -11.51 1.74
C ALA A 97 -6.49 -10.10 1.19
N VAL A 98 -7.49 -9.26 1.32
CA VAL A 98 -7.43 -7.85 0.94
C VAL A 98 -7.83 -6.95 2.09
N LEU A 99 -7.10 -5.85 2.23
CA LEU A 99 -7.44 -4.71 3.04
C LEU A 99 -8.05 -3.65 2.13
N ILE A 100 -9.28 -3.24 2.43
CA ILE A 100 -10.09 -2.32 1.62
C ILE A 100 -10.23 -1.03 2.42
N THR A 101 -9.48 0.01 2.07
CA THR A 101 -9.50 1.27 2.80
C THR A 101 -10.25 2.33 2.01
N GLY A 102 -11.38 2.80 2.54
CA GLY A 102 -12.20 3.87 1.95
C GLY A 102 -11.72 5.25 2.37
N TYR A 103 -11.74 6.18 1.42
CA TYR A 103 -11.40 7.59 1.60
C TYR A 103 -12.52 8.50 1.09
N ALA A 104 -12.56 9.72 1.60
CA ALA A 104 -13.45 10.78 1.15
C ALA A 104 -12.67 12.07 0.95
N ASP A 105 -13.14 12.94 0.04
CA ASP A 105 -12.66 14.32 -0.07
C ASP A 105 -13.18 15.15 1.11
N ARG A 106 -12.44 16.21 1.47
CA ARG A 106 -12.81 17.12 2.55
C ARG A 106 -13.94 18.07 2.10
N ASN A 107 -15.14 17.52 1.90
CA ASN A 107 -16.32 18.26 1.48
C ASN A 107 -17.48 18.03 2.46
N GLY A 108 -17.53 18.82 3.52
CA GLY A 108 -18.52 18.73 4.58
C GLY A 108 -17.90 18.43 5.94
N SER A 109 -18.68 17.90 6.86
CA SER A 109 -18.20 17.51 8.18
C SER A 109 -17.39 16.20 8.12
N SER A 110 -16.42 16.05 9.02
CA SER A 110 -15.63 14.80 9.14
C SER A 110 -16.51 13.58 9.39
N GLU A 111 -17.61 13.73 10.13
CA GLU A 111 -18.58 12.65 10.33
C GLU A 111 -19.23 12.20 9.01
N LYS A 112 -19.63 13.15 8.16
CA LYS A 112 -20.19 12.87 6.84
C LYS A 112 -19.13 12.17 5.97
N ASN A 113 -17.92 12.69 5.95
CA ASN A 113 -16.82 12.14 5.15
C ASN A 113 -16.45 10.73 5.62
N TRP A 114 -16.48 10.48 6.94
CA TRP A 114 -16.31 9.16 7.49
C TRP A 114 -17.38 8.16 6.99
N LYS A 115 -18.67 8.56 7.04
CA LYS A 115 -19.78 7.75 6.54
C LYS A 115 -19.70 7.50 5.02
N GLU A 116 -19.21 8.46 4.24
CA GLU A 116 -18.99 8.28 2.81
C GLU A 116 -17.85 7.29 2.53
N SER A 117 -16.75 7.39 3.26
CA SER A 117 -15.64 6.43 3.15
C SER A 117 -16.07 5.01 3.52
N GLU A 118 -16.90 4.86 4.54
CA GLU A 118 -17.50 3.59 4.96
C GLU A 118 -18.36 2.99 3.86
N LYS A 119 -19.27 3.77 3.28
CA LYS A 119 -20.16 3.30 2.20
C LYS A 119 -19.36 2.79 1.00
N ARG A 120 -18.33 3.52 0.58
CA ARG A 120 -17.47 3.15 -0.53
C ARG A 120 -16.69 1.85 -0.26
N ALA A 121 -16.08 1.73 0.92
CA ALA A 121 -15.35 0.51 1.30
C ALA A 121 -16.29 -0.70 1.38
N LYS A 122 -17.51 -0.52 1.93
CA LYS A 122 -18.53 -1.56 1.98
C LYS A 122 -18.96 -2.00 0.58
N ALA A 123 -19.20 -1.07 -0.34
CA ALA A 123 -19.60 -1.40 -1.71
C ALA A 123 -18.55 -2.28 -2.42
N VAL A 124 -17.26 -1.96 -2.25
CA VAL A 124 -16.17 -2.80 -2.77
C VAL A 124 -16.15 -4.17 -2.10
N ARG A 125 -16.27 -4.22 -0.78
CA ARG A 125 -16.29 -5.48 -0.03
C ARG A 125 -17.46 -6.37 -0.43
N GLU A 126 -18.65 -5.80 -0.54
CA GLU A 126 -19.87 -6.50 -0.95
C GLU A 126 -19.74 -7.08 -2.34
N PHE A 127 -19.16 -6.33 -3.29
CA PHE A 127 -18.89 -6.83 -4.64
C PHE A 127 -17.97 -8.05 -4.62
N LEU A 128 -16.86 -8.01 -3.86
CA LEU A 128 -15.93 -9.12 -3.76
C LEU A 128 -16.58 -10.36 -3.13
N VAL A 129 -17.35 -10.16 -2.07
CA VAL A 129 -18.09 -11.26 -1.40
C VAL A 129 -19.17 -11.85 -2.32
N ALA A 130 -19.93 -11.00 -3.01
CA ALA A 130 -20.93 -11.45 -3.98
C ALA A 130 -20.30 -12.20 -5.18
N SER A 131 -19.03 -11.91 -5.48
CA SER A 131 -18.23 -12.62 -6.49
C SER A 131 -17.60 -13.93 -5.98
N GLY A 132 -17.97 -14.38 -4.76
CA GLY A 132 -17.54 -15.66 -4.20
C GLY A 132 -16.27 -15.63 -3.35
N ILE A 133 -15.75 -14.45 -3.01
CA ILE A 133 -14.61 -14.34 -2.08
C ILE A 133 -15.12 -14.43 -0.64
N ASP A 134 -14.47 -15.28 0.18
CA ASP A 134 -14.80 -15.41 1.59
C ASP A 134 -14.73 -14.06 2.30
N SER A 135 -15.78 -13.71 3.04
CA SER A 135 -15.90 -12.45 3.78
C SER A 135 -14.76 -12.23 4.79
N ASN A 136 -14.19 -13.30 5.34
CA ASN A 136 -13.02 -13.25 6.24
C ASN A 136 -11.71 -12.87 5.52
N ARG A 137 -11.71 -12.89 4.19
CA ARG A 137 -10.59 -12.45 3.37
C ARG A 137 -10.73 -10.99 2.91
N CYS A 138 -11.82 -10.33 3.25
CA CYS A 138 -12.13 -8.96 2.86
C CYS A 138 -12.26 -8.07 4.09
N VAL A 139 -11.17 -7.43 4.50
CA VAL A 139 -11.14 -6.53 5.66
C VAL A 139 -11.39 -5.10 5.20
N ALA A 140 -12.46 -4.46 5.68
CA ALA A 140 -12.78 -3.08 5.35
C ALA A 140 -12.33 -2.11 6.46
N LYS A 141 -11.70 -1.00 6.07
CA LYS A 141 -11.33 0.15 6.91
C LYS A 141 -11.88 1.45 6.33
N PHE A 142 -12.10 2.43 7.17
CA PHE A 142 -12.68 3.72 6.82
C PHE A 142 -11.77 4.82 7.33
N ALA A 143 -11.27 5.64 6.43
CA ALA A 143 -10.31 6.70 6.74
C ALA A 143 -10.94 8.10 6.72
N GLY A 144 -12.19 8.22 6.24
CA GLY A 144 -12.80 9.54 6.09
C GLY A 144 -11.97 10.46 5.20
N ASP A 145 -11.75 11.69 5.66
CA ASP A 145 -10.99 12.73 4.97
C ASP A 145 -9.58 12.97 5.52
N VAL A 146 -9.04 12.05 6.34
CA VAL A 146 -7.74 12.24 7.00
C VAL A 146 -6.56 12.37 6.02
N ALA A 147 -6.67 11.78 4.83
CA ALA A 147 -5.65 11.87 3.79
C ALA A 147 -5.92 12.98 2.77
N SER A 148 -7.00 13.76 2.96
CA SER A 148 -7.42 14.78 1.99
C SER A 148 -6.86 16.16 2.33
N ILE A 149 -6.27 16.82 1.33
CA ILE A 149 -5.83 18.21 1.40
C ILE A 149 -6.85 19.06 0.63
N GLY A 150 -8.03 19.26 1.23
CA GLY A 150 -9.09 20.05 0.63
C GLY A 150 -10.11 19.27 -0.19
N LYS A 151 -10.79 19.94 -1.12
CA LYS A 151 -11.86 19.36 -1.96
C LYS A 151 -11.28 18.73 -3.24
N ASN A 152 -10.56 17.65 -3.11
CA ASN A 152 -9.94 16.97 -4.25
C ASN A 152 -10.78 15.76 -4.68
N PRO A 153 -11.32 15.71 -5.91
CA PRO A 153 -12.03 14.54 -6.44
C PRO A 153 -11.22 13.24 -6.38
N GLY A 154 -9.90 13.32 -6.52
CA GLY A 154 -9.00 12.16 -6.43
C GLY A 154 -8.96 11.50 -5.05
N ASP A 155 -9.52 12.15 -4.01
CA ASP A 155 -9.60 11.58 -2.67
C ASP A 155 -10.88 10.77 -2.44
N ARG A 156 -11.82 10.78 -3.40
CA ARG A 156 -13.00 9.90 -3.41
C ARG A 156 -12.62 8.53 -3.95
N LYS A 157 -11.90 7.75 -3.17
CA LYS A 157 -11.30 6.48 -3.60
C LYS A 157 -11.43 5.40 -2.55
N VAL A 158 -11.27 4.17 -3.00
CA VAL A 158 -10.98 3.01 -2.17
C VAL A 158 -9.65 2.42 -2.63
N VAL A 159 -8.76 2.16 -1.70
CA VAL A 159 -7.49 1.48 -1.93
C VAL A 159 -7.65 0.03 -1.50
N VAL A 160 -7.36 -0.90 -2.41
CA VAL A 160 -7.39 -2.34 -2.14
C VAL A 160 -5.97 -2.87 -2.13
N GLU A 161 -5.50 -3.28 -0.96
CA GLU A 161 -4.17 -3.80 -0.72
C GLU A 161 -4.24 -5.31 -0.50
N PHE A 162 -3.33 -6.06 -1.13
CA PHE A 162 -3.25 -7.49 -0.94
C PHE A 162 -2.37 -7.80 0.27
N ILE A 163 -2.86 -8.64 1.17
CA ILE A 163 -2.17 -9.06 2.38
C ILE A 163 -2.06 -10.59 2.41
N ALA A 164 -0.89 -11.10 2.78
CA ALA A 164 -0.72 -12.52 3.01
C ALA A 164 -1.42 -12.92 4.32
N ARG A 165 -2.17 -14.02 4.30
CA ARG A 165 -2.66 -14.65 5.53
C ARG A 165 -1.60 -15.64 6.02
N PRO A 166 -1.33 -15.66 7.33
CA PRO A 166 -0.43 -16.65 7.91
C PRO A 166 -0.95 -18.09 7.75
#